data_bc4bade105530203d9d920b17716b2f1
#
_entry.id   bc4bade105530203d9d920b17716b2f1
#
_cell.length_a   1.000
_cell.length_b   1.000
_cell.length_c   1.000
_cell.angle_alpha   90.00
_cell.angle_beta   90.00
_cell.angle_gamma   90.00
#
_symmetry.space_group_name_H-M   'P 1'
#
loop_
_entity.id
_entity.type
_entity.pdbx_description
1 polymer ?
#
loop_
_entity_poly.entity_id
_entity_poly.type
_entity_poly.pdbx_seq_one_letter_code
_entity_poly.pdbx_strand_id
1 'polypeptide(L)'
;MVSNMESTKGAERWSDELLDSMRLRGDPPADRVIQALFRDREVKEARRLLRTLVENDQPPPAGLPPECIDYLNATSDPAASRAEVIDKGQELFAEYGPLMLMCLGCYSLPASYAAAKGVKVLHRTAYLEKRPTKRLFETTQMVIDVMTPGGLEPDGRGVRTVQKVRLMHAMVRHLIQNDQTEPWPAELGIPINQEDLAGTLMAFVWGTLDGLEKLGVDPSARHREEYLGVWRVVGRLMGVEEILLPRSMQEAEVLKERIEKRQVAPSNEGRLLTTTLLEVMRRNSELSPLQDLPAALMRHFLPQHVSDFLGIPEHRFQELAVDALKLLTEGGELLLRESPELQRTARSFSIHFIRWMVDVQLGGRSAPFVVPLELRRRWRLTPEPTFSERLVQWFRRSWRRMFGAGS
;
A
#
# COMPACT_ATOMS: atom_id res chain seq x y z
N MET A 1 16.85 -29.49 -10.17
CA MET A 1 17.90 -28.92 -11.06
C MET A 1 17.43 -27.65 -11.78
N VAL A 2 16.22 -27.61 -12.34
CA VAL A 2 15.70 -26.41 -13.03
C VAL A 2 15.57 -25.21 -12.07
N SER A 3 15.05 -25.41 -10.86
CA SER A 3 14.89 -24.35 -9.84
C SER A 3 16.22 -23.68 -9.44
N ASN A 4 17.32 -24.45 -9.32
CA ASN A 4 18.62 -23.88 -8.97
C ASN A 4 19.27 -23.07 -10.12
N MET A 5 19.00 -23.43 -11.39
CA MET A 5 19.54 -22.68 -12.53
C MET A 5 18.81 -21.35 -12.75
N GLU A 6 17.51 -21.27 -12.46
CA GLU A 6 16.74 -20.02 -12.57
C GLU A 6 17.04 -19.07 -11.40
N SER A 7 17.23 -19.60 -10.19
CA SER A 7 17.69 -18.83 -9.04
C SER A 7 19.08 -18.20 -9.28
N THR A 8 19.99 -18.95 -9.92
CA THR A 8 21.33 -18.44 -10.27
C THR A 8 21.28 -17.36 -11.33
N LYS A 9 20.43 -17.50 -12.35
CA LYS A 9 20.20 -16.47 -13.38
C LYS A 9 19.53 -15.21 -12.82
N GLY A 10 18.61 -15.33 -11.87
CA GLY A 10 18.00 -14.22 -11.16
C GLY A 10 19.02 -13.48 -10.29
N ALA A 11 19.91 -14.20 -9.61
CA ALA A 11 20.99 -13.64 -8.81
C ALA A 11 22.01 -12.86 -9.66
N GLU A 12 22.30 -13.31 -10.88
CA GLU A 12 23.13 -12.59 -11.86
C GLU A 12 22.42 -11.33 -12.41
N ARG A 13 21.09 -11.36 -12.53
CA ARG A 13 20.31 -10.22 -13.06
C ARG A 13 20.35 -9.00 -12.15
N TRP A 14 20.34 -9.19 -10.82
CA TRP A 14 20.37 -8.10 -9.84
C TRP A 14 21.64 -8.15 -9.00
N SER A 15 22.80 -7.90 -9.66
CA SER A 15 24.08 -7.81 -8.97
C SER A 15 24.13 -6.59 -8.04
N ASP A 16 25.08 -6.60 -7.11
CA ASP A 16 25.29 -5.47 -6.19
C ASP A 16 25.67 -4.21 -6.96
N GLU A 17 26.47 -4.32 -8.04
CA GLU A 17 26.85 -3.18 -8.90
C GLU A 17 25.63 -2.58 -9.61
N LEU A 18 24.72 -3.41 -10.10
CA LEU A 18 23.46 -2.92 -10.69
C LEU A 18 22.65 -2.16 -9.63
N LEU A 19 22.41 -2.77 -8.46
CA LEU A 19 21.63 -2.15 -7.41
C LEU A 19 22.29 -0.88 -6.87
N ASP A 20 23.62 -0.82 -6.78
CA ASP A 20 24.34 0.42 -6.47
C ASP A 20 24.10 1.49 -7.51
N SER A 21 24.13 1.15 -8.80
CA SER A 21 23.79 2.07 -9.88
C SER A 21 22.34 2.58 -9.80
N MET A 22 21.40 1.71 -9.37
CA MET A 22 19.99 2.04 -9.18
C MET A 22 19.76 2.99 -7.99
N ARG A 23 20.63 2.98 -6.98
CA ARG A 23 20.60 3.99 -5.92
C ARG A 23 20.96 5.39 -6.38
N LEU A 24 21.67 5.51 -7.49
CA LEU A 24 22.04 6.82 -8.09
C LEU A 24 21.02 7.29 -9.13
N ARG A 25 19.88 6.61 -9.29
CA ARG A 25 18.83 6.95 -10.24
C ARG A 25 17.55 7.34 -9.54
N GLY A 26 17.00 8.51 -9.91
CA GLY A 26 15.68 8.99 -9.50
C GLY A 26 14.59 8.60 -10.51
N ASP A 27 13.71 9.55 -10.78
CA ASP A 27 12.61 9.41 -11.74
C ASP A 27 12.59 10.64 -12.67
N PRO A 28 13.40 10.66 -13.73
CA PRO A 28 13.56 11.84 -14.59
C PRO A 28 12.25 12.40 -15.18
N PRO A 29 11.25 11.58 -15.57
CA PRO A 29 9.96 12.11 -16.03
C PRO A 29 9.23 12.95 -14.97
N ALA A 30 9.10 12.44 -13.75
CA ALA A 30 8.43 13.14 -12.65
C ALA A 30 9.30 14.28 -12.08
N ASP A 31 10.61 14.10 -12.05
CA ASP A 31 11.56 15.12 -11.57
C ASP A 31 11.52 16.38 -12.45
N ARG A 32 11.41 16.22 -13.78
CA ARG A 32 11.26 17.38 -14.71
C ARG A 32 9.98 18.18 -14.44
N VAL A 33 8.87 17.51 -14.13
CA VAL A 33 7.61 18.18 -13.76
C VAL A 33 7.82 19.05 -12.52
N ILE A 34 8.47 18.50 -11.50
CA ILE A 34 8.73 19.23 -10.26
C ILE A 34 9.70 20.39 -10.50
N GLN A 35 10.76 20.18 -11.25
CA GLN A 35 11.69 21.26 -11.63
C GLN A 35 10.98 22.39 -12.38
N ALA A 36 10.08 22.08 -13.32
CA ALA A 36 9.28 23.07 -14.03
C ALA A 36 8.34 23.83 -13.10
N LEU A 37 7.70 23.15 -12.14
CA LEU A 37 6.84 23.78 -11.15
C LEU A 37 7.57 24.75 -10.23
N PHE A 38 8.83 24.45 -9.88
CA PHE A 38 9.65 25.28 -8.99
C PHE A 38 10.49 26.35 -9.71
N ARG A 39 10.60 26.30 -11.04
CA ARG A 39 11.44 27.21 -11.81
C ARG A 39 11.08 28.68 -11.63
N ASP A 40 9.78 29.01 -11.72
CA ASP A 40 9.26 30.38 -11.76
C ASP A 40 8.26 30.68 -10.63
N ARG A 41 8.20 29.82 -9.59
CA ARG A 41 7.22 29.93 -8.51
C ARG A 41 7.87 29.80 -7.15
N GLU A 42 7.32 30.52 -6.19
CA GLU A 42 7.67 30.30 -4.79
C GLU A 42 7.29 28.89 -4.35
N VAL A 43 8.09 28.32 -3.45
CA VAL A 43 7.88 26.97 -2.86
C VAL A 43 6.45 26.79 -2.35
N LYS A 44 5.86 27.83 -1.78
CA LYS A 44 4.49 27.83 -1.22
C LYS A 44 3.44 27.66 -2.33
N GLU A 45 3.63 28.32 -3.47
CA GLU A 45 2.71 28.25 -4.61
C GLU A 45 2.83 26.94 -5.36
N ALA A 46 4.06 26.47 -5.64
CA ALA A 46 4.30 25.17 -6.24
C ALA A 46 3.71 24.03 -5.40
N ARG A 47 3.87 24.09 -4.06
CA ARG A 47 3.23 23.14 -3.13
C ARG A 47 1.71 23.23 -3.16
N ARG A 48 1.13 24.42 -3.32
CA ARG A 48 -0.33 24.60 -3.43
C ARG A 48 -0.86 23.95 -4.70
N LEU A 49 -0.23 24.19 -5.84
CA LEU A 49 -0.60 23.58 -7.13
C LEU A 49 -0.49 22.04 -7.08
N LEU A 50 0.63 21.52 -6.57
CA LEU A 50 0.78 20.09 -6.36
C LEU A 50 -0.29 19.51 -5.44
N ARG A 51 -0.65 20.21 -4.37
CA ARG A 51 -1.71 19.78 -3.47
C ARG A 51 -3.05 19.72 -4.17
N THR A 52 -3.36 20.67 -5.03
CA THR A 52 -4.59 20.66 -5.86
C THR A 52 -4.57 19.51 -6.87
N LEU A 53 -3.42 19.18 -7.45
CA LEU A 53 -3.25 17.97 -8.28
C LEU A 53 -3.45 16.67 -7.49
N VAL A 54 -3.04 16.67 -6.22
CA VAL A 54 -3.04 15.49 -5.36
C VAL A 54 -4.38 15.28 -4.65
N GLU A 55 -5.18 16.34 -4.42
CA GLU A 55 -6.35 16.27 -3.54
C GLU A 55 -7.65 15.77 -4.18
N ASN A 56 -7.80 15.67 -5.51
CA ASN A 56 -9.14 15.48 -6.07
C ASN A 56 -9.27 14.49 -7.23
N ASP A 57 -10.42 13.83 -7.28
CA ASP A 57 -11.03 13.18 -8.46
C ASP A 57 -11.40 14.20 -9.57
N GLN A 58 -10.84 15.41 -9.53
CA GLN A 58 -11.12 16.49 -10.47
C GLN A 58 -10.07 16.53 -11.58
N PRO A 59 -10.44 17.01 -12.76
CA PRO A 59 -9.50 17.23 -13.85
C PRO A 59 -8.36 18.14 -13.39
N PRO A 60 -7.19 18.05 -14.05
CA PRO A 60 -6.05 18.91 -13.72
C PRO A 60 -6.44 20.39 -13.69
N PRO A 61 -6.02 21.17 -12.68
CA PRO A 61 -6.35 22.57 -12.58
C PRO A 61 -5.82 23.36 -13.78
N ALA A 62 -6.55 24.40 -14.20
CA ALA A 62 -6.09 25.29 -15.23
C ALA A 62 -4.78 26.00 -14.81
N GLY A 63 -3.87 26.24 -15.76
CA GLY A 63 -2.61 26.95 -15.52
C GLY A 63 -1.44 26.06 -15.06
N LEU A 64 -1.55 24.74 -15.22
CA LEU A 64 -0.42 23.84 -15.05
C LEU A 64 0.64 24.07 -16.14
N PRO A 65 1.94 23.94 -15.83
CA PRO A 65 2.99 23.88 -16.83
C PRO A 65 2.74 22.81 -17.88
N PRO A 66 3.14 23.00 -19.14
CA PRO A 66 3.00 21.98 -20.18
C PRO A 66 3.60 20.63 -19.78
N GLU A 67 4.72 20.63 -19.08
CA GLU A 67 5.41 19.43 -18.60
C GLU A 67 4.53 18.58 -17.67
N CYS A 68 3.64 19.23 -16.89
CA CYS A 68 2.66 18.51 -16.06
C CYS A 68 1.59 17.83 -16.91
N ILE A 69 1.09 18.53 -17.93
CA ILE A 69 0.05 18.00 -18.84
C ILE A 69 0.62 16.83 -19.65
N ASP A 70 1.83 17.01 -20.20
CA ASP A 70 2.51 15.96 -20.96
C ASP A 70 2.78 14.72 -20.10
N TYR A 71 3.22 14.90 -18.87
CA TYR A 71 3.41 13.80 -17.89
C TYR A 71 2.11 13.07 -17.62
N LEU A 72 1.01 13.78 -17.31
CA LEU A 72 -0.27 13.16 -17.01
C LEU A 72 -0.79 12.36 -18.21
N ASN A 73 -0.68 12.92 -19.43
CA ASN A 73 -1.09 12.24 -20.66
C ASN A 73 -0.23 11.01 -20.96
N ALA A 74 1.10 11.13 -20.83
CA ALA A 74 2.04 10.04 -21.10
C ALA A 74 1.92 8.86 -20.10
N THR A 75 1.31 9.10 -18.93
CA THR A 75 1.17 8.11 -17.88
C THR A 75 -0.30 7.73 -17.60
N SER A 76 -1.24 8.19 -18.47
CA SER A 76 -2.69 7.92 -18.28
C SER A 76 -3.10 6.53 -18.70
N ASP A 77 -2.35 5.88 -19.61
CA ASP A 77 -2.66 4.57 -20.14
C ASP A 77 -1.61 3.54 -19.70
N PRO A 78 -1.97 2.56 -18.88
CA PRO A 78 -1.11 1.43 -18.56
C PRO A 78 -0.98 0.42 -19.72
N ALA A 79 -1.31 0.79 -20.94
CA ALA A 79 -1.62 0.06 -22.18
C ALA A 79 -0.70 -1.11 -22.59
N ALA A 80 0.34 -1.44 -21.84
CA ALA A 80 1.15 -2.64 -22.11
C ALA A 80 0.67 -3.88 -21.31
N SER A 81 -0.45 -3.76 -20.58
CA SER A 81 -0.89 -4.79 -19.64
C SER A 81 -2.13 -5.50 -20.16
N ARG A 82 -2.09 -6.82 -20.20
CA ARG A 82 -3.26 -7.61 -20.53
C ARG A 82 -4.33 -7.37 -19.48
N ALA A 83 -5.47 -6.80 -19.86
CA ALA A 83 -6.61 -6.51 -18.97
C ALA A 83 -7.00 -7.73 -18.10
N GLU A 84 -6.98 -8.94 -18.70
CA GLU A 84 -7.24 -10.20 -18.00
C GLU A 84 -6.34 -10.44 -16.77
N VAL A 85 -5.06 -10.07 -16.83
CA VAL A 85 -4.12 -10.23 -15.70
C VAL A 85 -4.47 -9.26 -14.59
N ILE A 86 -4.88 -8.04 -14.94
CA ILE A 86 -5.29 -7.01 -13.97
C ILE A 86 -6.55 -7.49 -13.25
N ASP A 87 -7.57 -7.88 -13.98
CA ASP A 87 -8.86 -8.30 -13.41
C ASP A 87 -8.68 -9.46 -12.42
N LYS A 88 -7.92 -10.48 -12.78
CA LYS A 88 -7.70 -11.65 -11.91
C LYS A 88 -6.87 -11.35 -10.67
N GLY A 89 -5.84 -10.51 -10.78
CA GLY A 89 -5.09 -10.08 -9.61
C GLY A 89 -5.91 -9.20 -8.67
N GLN A 90 -6.85 -8.40 -9.21
CA GLN A 90 -7.82 -7.61 -8.43
C GLN A 90 -8.88 -8.52 -7.75
N GLU A 91 -9.25 -9.67 -8.34
CA GLU A 91 -10.14 -10.65 -7.71
C GLU A 91 -9.58 -11.18 -6.39
N LEU A 92 -8.28 -11.48 -6.30
CA LEU A 92 -7.64 -11.91 -5.07
C LEU A 92 -7.80 -10.85 -3.96
N PHE A 93 -7.57 -9.57 -4.30
CA PHE A 93 -7.77 -8.48 -3.35
C PHE A 93 -9.25 -8.30 -2.98
N ALA A 94 -10.16 -8.46 -3.91
CA ALA A 94 -11.59 -8.39 -3.63
C ALA A 94 -12.04 -9.50 -2.67
N GLU A 95 -11.36 -10.66 -2.65
CA GLU A 95 -11.64 -11.77 -1.75
C GLU A 95 -11.00 -11.58 -0.37
N TYR A 96 -9.69 -11.29 -0.34
CA TYR A 96 -8.90 -11.24 0.90
C TYR A 96 -8.48 -9.83 1.31
N GLY A 97 -9.01 -8.78 0.70
CA GLY A 97 -8.57 -7.39 0.89
C GLY A 97 -8.41 -6.95 2.35
N PRO A 98 -9.35 -7.22 3.26
CA PRO A 98 -9.16 -6.89 4.68
C PRO A 98 -7.92 -7.51 5.32
N LEU A 99 -7.64 -8.79 5.04
CA LEU A 99 -6.44 -9.46 5.52
C LEU A 99 -5.18 -8.91 4.85
N MET A 100 -5.24 -8.65 3.54
CA MET A 100 -4.14 -8.06 2.79
C MET A 100 -3.78 -6.65 3.31
N LEU A 101 -4.76 -5.82 3.63
CA LEU A 101 -4.54 -4.50 4.23
C LEU A 101 -3.96 -4.61 5.65
N MET A 102 -4.33 -5.63 6.41
CA MET A 102 -3.73 -5.92 7.71
C MET A 102 -2.27 -6.36 7.55
N CYS A 103 -1.95 -7.24 6.58
CA CYS A 103 -0.58 -7.60 6.23
C CYS A 103 0.24 -6.38 5.80
N LEU A 104 -0.33 -5.47 5.02
CA LEU A 104 0.33 -4.20 4.68
C LEU A 104 0.67 -3.38 5.93
N GLY A 105 -0.27 -3.24 6.87
CA GLY A 105 -0.06 -2.45 8.09
C GLY A 105 0.90 -3.10 9.08
N CYS A 106 0.81 -4.42 9.27
CA CYS A 106 1.54 -5.14 10.32
C CYS A 106 2.77 -5.91 9.80
N TYR A 107 2.96 -6.02 8.49
CA TYR A 107 4.15 -6.67 7.91
C TYR A 107 4.91 -5.73 6.96
N SER A 108 4.29 -5.31 5.86
CA SER A 108 4.98 -4.56 4.80
C SER A 108 5.53 -3.21 5.28
N LEU A 109 4.76 -2.47 6.08
CA LEU A 109 5.22 -1.19 6.63
C LEU A 109 6.39 -1.35 7.61
N PRO A 110 6.33 -2.20 8.67
CA PRO A 110 7.48 -2.41 9.54
C PRO A 110 8.70 -2.97 8.81
N ALA A 111 8.51 -3.88 7.83
CA ALA A 111 9.60 -4.37 6.99
C ALA A 111 10.26 -3.22 6.20
N SER A 112 9.48 -2.29 5.66
CA SER A 112 10.00 -1.09 5.01
C SER A 112 10.75 -0.16 5.97
N TYR A 113 10.35 -0.09 7.25
CA TYR A 113 11.06 0.68 8.27
C TYR A 113 12.38 0.03 8.70
N ALA A 114 12.55 -1.28 8.46
CA ALA A 114 13.79 -1.98 8.64
C ALA A 114 14.84 -1.65 7.58
N ALA A 115 14.46 -1.06 6.44
CA ALA A 115 15.36 -0.62 5.38
C ALA A 115 16.10 0.67 5.80
N ALA A 116 17.25 0.53 6.47
CA ALA A 116 17.94 1.61 7.18
C ALA A 116 18.34 2.82 6.33
N LYS A 117 18.56 2.65 5.02
CA LYS A 117 18.86 3.76 4.11
C LYS A 117 17.58 4.48 3.66
N GLY A 118 16.58 3.73 3.19
CA GLY A 118 15.32 4.28 2.68
C GLY A 118 14.45 4.93 3.76
N VAL A 119 14.47 4.38 4.99
CA VAL A 119 13.68 4.89 6.12
C VAL A 119 14.01 6.33 6.51
N LYS A 120 15.22 6.81 6.22
CA LYS A 120 15.64 8.19 6.47
C LYS A 120 14.80 9.22 5.71
N VAL A 121 14.37 8.87 4.49
CA VAL A 121 13.43 9.71 3.72
C VAL A 121 12.06 9.76 4.42
N LEU A 122 11.58 8.61 4.89
CA LEU A 122 10.31 8.53 5.61
C LEU A 122 10.34 9.36 6.89
N HIS A 123 11.43 9.27 7.64
CA HIS A 123 11.63 10.05 8.86
C HIS A 123 11.63 11.55 8.59
N ARG A 124 12.38 12.02 7.58
CA ARG A 124 12.41 13.44 7.18
C ARG A 124 11.02 13.97 6.80
N THR A 125 10.29 13.20 6.01
CA THR A 125 8.95 13.62 5.56
C THR A 125 7.90 13.52 6.68
N ALA A 126 8.02 12.58 7.60
CA ALA A 126 7.15 12.49 8.79
C ALA A 126 7.34 13.72 9.70
N TYR A 127 8.58 14.18 9.89
CA TYR A 127 8.90 15.40 10.62
C TYR A 127 8.33 16.65 9.93
N LEU A 128 8.51 16.76 8.58
CA LEU A 128 8.02 17.90 7.80
C LEU A 128 6.49 18.00 7.79
N GLU A 129 5.77 16.87 7.76
CA GLU A 129 4.31 16.84 7.67
C GLU A 129 3.62 16.78 9.06
N LYS A 130 4.33 16.39 10.13
CA LYS A 130 3.79 16.19 11.50
C LYS A 130 2.50 15.32 11.55
N ARG A 131 2.29 14.45 10.53
CA ARG A 131 1.06 13.66 10.39
C ARG A 131 1.34 12.25 9.84
N PRO A 132 1.99 11.35 10.60
CA PRO A 132 2.29 10.00 10.15
C PRO A 132 1.02 9.19 9.82
N THR A 133 -0.07 9.43 10.53
CA THR A 133 -1.38 8.82 10.32
C THR A 133 -1.92 9.08 8.91
N LYS A 134 -1.78 10.30 8.40
CA LYS A 134 -2.24 10.70 7.06
C LYS A 134 -1.58 9.86 5.96
N ARG A 135 -0.27 9.61 6.07
CA ARG A 135 0.48 8.81 5.09
C ARG A 135 0.04 7.35 5.04
N LEU A 136 -0.25 6.77 6.20
CA LEU A 136 -0.79 5.41 6.28
C LEU A 136 -2.09 5.30 5.47
N PHE A 137 -2.98 6.28 5.64
CA PHE A 137 -4.25 6.30 4.90
C PHE A 137 -4.08 6.54 3.41
N GLU A 138 -3.20 7.46 3.01
CA GLU A 138 -2.94 7.73 1.59
C GLU A 138 -2.38 6.48 0.87
N THR A 139 -1.48 5.75 1.53
CA THR A 139 -0.95 4.48 1.01
C THR A 139 -2.05 3.41 0.92
N THR A 140 -2.86 3.27 1.96
CA THR A 140 -3.98 2.31 1.95
C THR A 140 -5.01 2.67 0.88
N GLN A 141 -5.32 3.97 0.70
CA GLN A 141 -6.22 4.42 -0.35
C GLN A 141 -5.66 4.12 -1.74
N MET A 142 -4.37 4.32 -1.97
CA MET A 142 -3.71 3.95 -3.23
C MET A 142 -3.89 2.46 -3.53
N VAL A 143 -3.67 1.59 -2.54
CA VAL A 143 -3.86 0.14 -2.72
C VAL A 143 -5.30 -0.18 -3.09
N ILE A 144 -6.28 0.40 -2.41
CA ILE A 144 -7.70 0.19 -2.74
C ILE A 144 -8.02 0.70 -4.14
N ASP A 145 -7.52 1.87 -4.51
CA ASP A 145 -7.79 2.48 -5.81
C ASP A 145 -7.22 1.63 -6.96
N VAL A 146 -6.01 1.09 -6.83
CA VAL A 146 -5.40 0.24 -7.87
C VAL A 146 -5.98 -1.17 -7.90
N MET A 147 -6.44 -1.69 -6.75
CA MET A 147 -7.00 -3.04 -6.62
C MET A 147 -8.53 -3.10 -6.84
N THR A 148 -9.17 -1.98 -7.07
CA THR A 148 -10.59 -1.95 -7.43
C THR A 148 -10.75 -2.23 -8.92
N PRO A 149 -11.74 -3.04 -9.35
CA PRO A 149 -12.06 -3.22 -10.77
C PRO A 149 -12.17 -1.89 -11.51
N GLY A 150 -11.54 -1.78 -12.68
CA GLY A 150 -11.46 -0.54 -13.45
C GLY A 150 -10.46 0.50 -12.92
N GLY A 151 -9.85 0.29 -11.76
CA GLY A 151 -8.89 1.23 -11.16
C GLY A 151 -7.64 1.47 -12.01
N LEU A 152 -7.22 0.47 -12.76
CA LEU A 152 -6.08 0.51 -13.67
C LEU A 152 -6.47 0.60 -15.16
N GLU A 153 -7.72 0.90 -15.47
CA GLU A 153 -8.11 1.30 -16.81
C GLU A 153 -7.55 2.68 -17.16
N PRO A 154 -7.46 3.05 -18.45
CA PRO A 154 -7.09 4.39 -18.85
C PRO A 154 -7.93 5.44 -18.10
N ASP A 155 -7.26 6.44 -17.54
CA ASP A 155 -7.89 7.45 -16.65
C ASP A 155 -8.59 6.91 -15.40
N GLY A 156 -8.40 5.65 -15.07
CA GLY A 156 -8.93 5.02 -13.87
C GLY A 156 -8.41 5.69 -12.59
N ARG A 157 -9.17 5.53 -11.50
CA ARG A 157 -8.85 6.15 -10.22
C ARG A 157 -7.49 5.71 -9.68
N GLY A 158 -7.13 4.43 -9.84
CA GLY A 158 -5.84 3.89 -9.44
C GLY A 158 -4.69 4.50 -10.23
N VAL A 159 -4.84 4.65 -11.56
CA VAL A 159 -3.84 5.33 -12.40
C VAL A 159 -3.59 6.76 -11.90
N ARG A 160 -4.66 7.53 -11.68
CA ARG A 160 -4.55 8.91 -11.17
C ARG A 160 -3.90 8.98 -9.80
N THR A 161 -4.25 8.06 -8.90
CA THR A 161 -3.65 8.02 -7.56
C THR A 161 -2.15 7.68 -7.64
N VAL A 162 -1.75 6.74 -8.49
CA VAL A 162 -0.33 6.39 -8.70
C VAL A 162 0.44 7.56 -9.31
N GLN A 163 -0.11 8.24 -10.33
CA GLN A 163 0.50 9.46 -10.91
C GLN A 163 0.79 10.52 -9.84
N LYS A 164 -0.16 10.75 -8.95
CA LYS A 164 -0.04 11.71 -7.84
C LYS A 164 1.04 11.31 -6.85
N VAL A 165 1.07 10.04 -6.43
CA VAL A 165 2.09 9.51 -5.51
C VAL A 165 3.48 9.63 -6.13
N ARG A 166 3.63 9.33 -7.41
CA ARG A 166 4.88 9.45 -8.15
C ARG A 166 5.39 10.90 -8.19
N LEU A 167 4.51 11.88 -8.45
CA LEU A 167 4.85 13.30 -8.38
C LEU A 167 5.20 13.75 -6.95
N MET A 168 4.53 13.20 -5.94
CA MET A 168 4.86 13.46 -4.54
C MET A 168 6.25 12.92 -4.19
N HIS A 169 6.63 11.74 -4.69
CA HIS A 169 7.99 11.21 -4.55
C HIS A 169 9.04 12.15 -5.17
N ALA A 170 8.79 12.65 -6.38
CA ALA A 170 9.66 13.61 -7.03
C ALA A 170 9.77 14.93 -6.26
N MET A 171 8.66 15.44 -5.71
CA MET A 171 8.68 16.63 -4.85
C MET A 171 9.51 16.42 -3.59
N VAL A 172 9.33 15.29 -2.91
CA VAL A 172 10.10 14.95 -1.71
C VAL A 172 11.59 14.86 -2.04
N ARG A 173 11.94 14.20 -3.15
CA ARG A 173 13.31 14.11 -3.65
C ARG A 173 13.91 15.50 -3.89
N HIS A 174 13.18 16.35 -4.61
CA HIS A 174 13.60 17.72 -4.89
C HIS A 174 13.84 18.53 -3.60
N LEU A 175 12.93 18.47 -2.65
CA LEU A 175 13.05 19.20 -1.40
C LEU A 175 14.23 18.72 -0.55
N ILE A 176 14.44 17.41 -0.46
CA ILE A 176 15.56 16.82 0.31
C ILE A 176 16.91 17.17 -0.34
N GLN A 177 17.01 17.07 -1.67
CA GLN A 177 18.25 17.37 -2.39
C GLN A 177 18.62 18.85 -2.35
N ASN A 178 17.65 19.75 -2.17
CA ASN A 178 17.87 21.19 -2.11
C ASN A 178 17.85 21.75 -0.68
N ASP A 179 17.79 20.89 0.32
CA ASP A 179 17.83 21.31 1.73
C ASP A 179 19.27 21.63 2.15
N GLN A 180 19.56 22.94 2.29
CA GLN A 180 20.87 23.43 2.71
C GLN A 180 21.07 23.37 4.23
N THR A 181 20.00 23.19 5.00
CA THR A 181 20.08 23.15 6.46
C THR A 181 20.47 21.78 6.99
N GLU A 182 20.05 20.75 6.26
CA GLU A 182 20.38 19.36 6.54
C GLU A 182 20.69 18.63 5.23
N PRO A 183 21.94 18.73 4.70
CA PRO A 183 22.31 18.09 3.44
C PRO A 183 22.06 16.57 3.46
N TRP A 184 21.60 16.04 2.33
CA TRP A 184 21.40 14.60 2.19
C TRP A 184 22.74 13.88 2.02
N PRO A 185 23.03 12.83 2.82
CA PRO A 185 24.30 12.12 2.74
C PRO A 185 24.46 11.39 1.40
N ALA A 186 25.56 11.63 0.71
CA ALA A 186 25.82 11.09 -0.63
C ALA A 186 25.90 9.55 -0.65
N GLU A 187 26.35 8.94 0.45
CA GLU A 187 26.44 7.48 0.62
C GLU A 187 25.07 6.78 0.63
N LEU A 188 24.00 7.52 0.84
CA LEU A 188 22.64 7.00 0.76
C LEU A 188 22.09 6.93 -0.67
N GLY A 189 22.82 7.52 -1.64
CA GLY A 189 22.34 7.69 -3.01
C GLY A 189 21.28 8.79 -3.12
N ILE A 190 20.48 8.75 -4.17
CA ILE A 190 19.38 9.70 -4.39
C ILE A 190 18.20 9.34 -3.47
N PRO A 191 17.54 10.31 -2.80
CA PRO A 191 16.33 10.03 -2.02
C PRO A 191 15.22 9.40 -2.91
N ILE A 192 14.58 8.35 -2.45
CA ILE A 192 13.56 7.61 -3.20
C ILE A 192 14.12 7.18 -4.57
N ASN A 193 15.27 6.51 -4.55
CA ASN A 193 15.91 5.98 -5.74
C ASN A 193 15.23 4.73 -6.28
N GLN A 194 15.73 4.18 -7.37
CA GLN A 194 15.13 3.02 -8.03
C GLN A 194 15.21 1.74 -7.18
N GLU A 195 16.28 1.52 -6.39
CA GLU A 195 16.34 0.39 -5.47
C GLU A 195 15.29 0.52 -4.35
N ASP A 196 15.11 1.71 -3.77
CA ASP A 196 14.10 1.96 -2.74
C ASP A 196 12.67 1.76 -3.29
N LEU A 197 12.40 2.18 -4.53
CA LEU A 197 11.12 1.96 -5.20
C LEU A 197 10.85 0.47 -5.42
N ALA A 198 11.85 -0.28 -5.91
CA ALA A 198 11.73 -1.72 -6.13
C ALA A 198 11.52 -2.48 -4.81
N GLY A 199 12.27 -2.13 -3.75
CA GLY A 199 12.11 -2.72 -2.42
C GLY A 199 10.72 -2.46 -1.84
N THR A 200 10.20 -1.25 -2.02
CA THR A 200 8.83 -0.92 -1.61
C THR A 200 7.80 -1.71 -2.42
N LEU A 201 7.99 -1.86 -3.74
CA LEU A 201 7.13 -2.69 -4.57
C LEU A 201 7.11 -4.15 -4.08
N MET A 202 8.28 -4.71 -3.72
CA MET A 202 8.36 -6.06 -3.15
C MET A 202 7.67 -6.17 -1.79
N ALA A 203 7.69 -5.13 -0.97
CA ALA A 203 6.94 -5.12 0.28
C ALA A 203 5.42 -5.23 0.05
N PHE A 204 4.89 -4.61 -1.01
CA PHE A 204 3.48 -4.74 -1.39
C PHE A 204 3.15 -6.13 -1.95
N VAL A 205 4.02 -6.72 -2.75
CA VAL A 205 3.80 -8.04 -3.35
C VAL A 205 4.03 -9.14 -2.32
N TRP A 206 5.28 -9.25 -1.85
CA TRP A 206 5.71 -10.36 -1.01
C TRP A 206 5.11 -10.27 0.39
N GLY A 207 5.23 -9.11 1.05
CA GLY A 207 4.71 -8.93 2.40
C GLY A 207 3.21 -9.21 2.51
N THR A 208 2.46 -8.96 1.44
CA THR A 208 1.02 -9.28 1.41
C THR A 208 0.78 -10.77 1.21
N LEU A 209 1.42 -11.41 0.23
CA LEU A 209 1.19 -12.82 -0.08
C LEU A 209 1.76 -13.76 0.99
N ASP A 210 2.98 -13.51 1.46
CA ASP A 210 3.60 -14.26 2.57
C ASP A 210 2.84 -14.02 3.89
N GLY A 211 2.33 -12.80 4.09
CA GLY A 211 1.48 -12.49 5.24
C GLY A 211 0.16 -13.27 5.22
N LEU A 212 -0.49 -13.41 4.07
CA LEU A 212 -1.66 -14.27 3.92
C LEU A 212 -1.33 -15.73 4.26
N GLU A 213 -0.22 -16.26 3.73
CA GLU A 213 0.22 -17.63 3.99
C GLU A 213 0.50 -17.86 5.48
N LYS A 214 1.18 -16.92 6.14
CA LYS A 214 1.43 -16.97 7.59
C LYS A 214 0.14 -16.90 8.42
N LEU A 215 -0.94 -16.40 7.85
CA LEU A 215 -2.29 -16.40 8.45
C LEU A 215 -3.13 -17.62 8.04
N GLY A 216 -2.54 -18.62 7.35
CA GLY A 216 -3.24 -19.83 6.93
C GLY A 216 -4.09 -19.68 5.65
N VAL A 217 -3.94 -18.57 4.93
CA VAL A 217 -4.54 -18.40 3.60
C VAL A 217 -3.48 -18.64 2.54
N ASP A 218 -3.63 -19.72 1.77
CA ASP A 218 -2.67 -20.12 0.72
C ASP A 218 -3.24 -19.85 -0.69
N PRO A 219 -3.01 -18.66 -1.27
CA PRO A 219 -3.39 -18.39 -2.64
C PRO A 219 -2.64 -19.33 -3.59
N SER A 220 -3.34 -19.90 -4.59
CA SER A 220 -2.70 -20.76 -5.57
C SER A 220 -1.53 -20.06 -6.29
N ALA A 221 -0.56 -20.83 -6.79
CA ALA A 221 0.57 -20.28 -7.53
C ALA A 221 0.12 -19.33 -8.67
N ARG A 222 -1.00 -19.67 -9.32
CA ARG A 222 -1.60 -18.84 -10.37
C ARG A 222 -2.07 -17.48 -9.81
N HIS A 223 -2.79 -17.44 -8.69
CA HIS A 223 -3.24 -16.20 -8.08
C HIS A 223 -2.07 -15.31 -7.62
N ARG A 224 -0.97 -15.91 -7.17
CA ARG A 224 0.26 -15.19 -6.80
C ARG A 224 0.88 -14.50 -8.01
N GLU A 225 0.98 -15.20 -9.17
CA GLU A 225 1.50 -14.64 -10.42
C GLU A 225 0.57 -13.52 -10.98
N GLU A 226 -0.73 -13.70 -10.90
CA GLU A 226 -1.72 -12.70 -11.32
C GLU A 226 -1.64 -11.44 -10.45
N TYR A 227 -1.47 -11.59 -9.14
CA TYR A 227 -1.26 -10.47 -8.21
C TYR A 227 0.06 -9.72 -8.48
N LEU A 228 1.16 -10.45 -8.70
CA LEU A 228 2.42 -9.86 -9.15
C LEU A 228 2.23 -9.09 -10.46
N GLY A 229 1.44 -9.64 -11.40
CA GLY A 229 1.12 -8.98 -12.66
C GLY A 229 0.53 -7.59 -12.48
N VAL A 230 -0.43 -7.42 -11.56
CA VAL A 230 -1.01 -6.12 -11.21
C VAL A 230 0.06 -5.16 -10.66
N TRP A 231 0.88 -5.63 -9.71
CA TRP A 231 1.91 -4.78 -9.12
C TRP A 231 3.04 -4.43 -10.09
N ARG A 232 3.29 -5.24 -11.12
CA ARG A 232 4.20 -4.85 -12.22
C ARG A 232 3.66 -3.66 -13.01
N VAL A 233 2.34 -3.63 -13.25
CA VAL A 233 1.67 -2.47 -13.87
C VAL A 233 1.80 -1.24 -12.99
N VAL A 234 1.50 -1.38 -11.70
CA VAL A 234 1.65 -0.30 -10.72
C VAL A 234 3.09 0.18 -10.63
N GLY A 235 4.07 -0.74 -10.65
CA GLY A 235 5.49 -0.42 -10.65
C GLY A 235 5.92 0.44 -11.85
N ARG A 236 5.46 0.10 -13.06
CA ARG A 236 5.69 0.92 -14.27
C ARG A 236 5.08 2.31 -14.14
N LEU A 237 3.83 2.38 -13.71
CA LEU A 237 3.15 3.66 -13.47
C LEU A 237 3.87 4.49 -12.41
N MET A 238 4.42 3.85 -11.37
CA MET A 238 5.21 4.48 -10.30
C MET A 238 6.61 4.91 -10.75
N GLY A 239 7.03 4.53 -11.96
CA GLY A 239 8.34 4.88 -12.52
C GLY A 239 9.47 3.96 -12.11
N VAL A 240 9.18 2.73 -11.68
CA VAL A 240 10.19 1.69 -11.48
C VAL A 240 10.74 1.26 -12.82
N GLU A 241 12.08 1.23 -12.97
CA GLU A 241 12.74 0.78 -14.19
C GLU A 241 12.43 -0.70 -14.48
N GLU A 242 12.20 -1.05 -15.76
CA GLU A 242 11.78 -2.39 -16.18
C GLU A 242 12.75 -3.50 -15.75
N ILE A 243 14.04 -3.18 -15.63
CA ILE A 243 15.06 -4.12 -15.14
C ILE A 243 14.79 -4.56 -13.68
N LEU A 244 14.14 -3.73 -12.89
CA LEU A 244 13.78 -3.99 -11.48
C LEU A 244 12.37 -4.56 -11.31
N LEU A 245 11.64 -4.83 -12.39
CA LEU A 245 10.32 -5.45 -12.33
C LEU A 245 10.45 -6.96 -12.55
N PRO A 246 10.22 -7.79 -11.51
CA PRO A 246 10.29 -9.24 -11.62
C PRO A 246 9.16 -9.76 -12.52
N ARG A 247 9.44 -10.81 -13.28
CA ARG A 247 8.51 -11.41 -14.26
C ARG A 247 7.75 -12.60 -13.70
N SER A 248 8.21 -13.16 -12.58
CA SER A 248 7.60 -14.28 -11.86
C SER A 248 7.77 -14.09 -10.35
N MET A 249 7.00 -14.83 -9.57
CA MET A 249 7.15 -14.86 -8.11
C MET A 249 8.53 -15.33 -7.68
N GLN A 250 9.15 -16.25 -8.41
CA GLN A 250 10.52 -16.68 -8.15
C GLN A 250 11.53 -15.54 -8.35
N GLU A 251 11.39 -14.76 -9.43
CA GLU A 251 12.21 -13.55 -9.62
C GLU A 251 11.95 -12.50 -8.53
N ALA A 252 10.69 -12.35 -8.08
CA ALA A 252 10.32 -11.42 -7.01
C ALA A 252 10.98 -11.80 -5.69
N GLU A 253 11.07 -13.09 -5.38
CA GLU A 253 11.77 -13.60 -4.21
C GLU A 253 13.26 -13.24 -4.24
N VAL A 254 13.93 -13.53 -5.36
CA VAL A 254 15.36 -13.22 -5.53
C VAL A 254 15.62 -11.71 -5.40
N LEU A 255 14.82 -10.86 -6.05
CA LEU A 255 14.97 -9.41 -5.94
C LEU A 255 14.77 -8.91 -4.52
N LYS A 256 13.73 -9.40 -3.84
CA LYS A 256 13.45 -9.10 -2.43
C LYS A 256 14.63 -9.44 -1.55
N GLU A 257 15.13 -10.68 -1.61
CA GLU A 257 16.25 -11.14 -0.79
C GLU A 257 17.53 -10.31 -1.02
N ARG A 258 17.80 -9.96 -2.30
CA ARG A 258 18.94 -9.10 -2.63
C ARG A 258 18.82 -7.72 -1.99
N ILE A 259 17.66 -7.08 -2.12
CA ILE A 259 17.43 -5.75 -1.54
C ILE A 259 17.44 -5.82 -0.01
N GLU A 260 16.80 -6.82 0.60
CA GLU A 260 16.78 -6.99 2.07
C GLU A 260 18.18 -7.14 2.63
N LYS A 261 19.02 -8.01 2.04
CA LYS A 261 20.40 -8.21 2.46
C LYS A 261 21.21 -6.91 2.46
N ARG A 262 20.90 -5.96 1.61
CA ARG A 262 21.60 -4.68 1.44
C ARG A 262 21.03 -3.55 2.32
N GLN A 263 19.73 -3.63 2.64
CA GLN A 263 19.01 -2.51 3.24
C GLN A 263 18.57 -2.74 4.68
N VAL A 264 18.29 -4.03 5.06
CA VAL A 264 17.77 -4.34 6.40
C VAL A 264 18.89 -4.23 7.42
N ALA A 265 18.77 -3.24 8.30
CA ALA A 265 19.71 -2.99 9.38
C ALA A 265 19.04 -2.18 10.50
N PRO A 266 19.57 -2.23 11.73
CA PRO A 266 19.12 -1.38 12.82
C PRO A 266 19.24 0.11 12.48
N SER A 267 18.21 0.89 12.80
CA SER A 267 18.23 2.36 12.70
C SER A 267 17.32 3.00 13.75
N ASN A 268 17.68 4.19 14.19
CA ASN A 268 16.84 4.96 15.14
C ASN A 268 15.54 5.40 14.46
N GLU A 269 15.61 5.76 13.19
CA GLU A 269 14.47 6.18 12.39
C GLU A 269 13.46 5.05 12.21
N GLY A 270 13.93 3.83 11.92
CA GLY A 270 13.08 2.64 11.81
C GLY A 270 12.37 2.31 13.12
N ARG A 271 13.09 2.36 14.24
CA ARG A 271 12.52 2.18 15.58
C ARG A 271 11.47 3.23 15.91
N LEU A 272 11.77 4.51 15.65
CA LEU A 272 10.85 5.61 15.92
C LEU A 272 9.56 5.50 15.09
N LEU A 273 9.67 5.21 13.80
CA LEU A 273 8.51 5.06 12.93
C LEU A 273 7.67 3.84 13.31
N THR A 274 8.30 2.73 13.69
CA THR A 274 7.59 1.54 14.17
C THR A 274 6.84 1.82 15.47
N THR A 275 7.47 2.51 16.43
CA THR A 275 6.82 2.94 17.67
C THR A 275 5.63 3.84 17.38
N THR A 276 5.80 4.82 16.49
CA THR A 276 4.71 5.73 16.08
C THR A 276 3.55 4.97 15.41
N LEU A 277 3.86 4.01 14.54
CA LEU A 277 2.84 3.16 13.90
C LEU A 277 2.04 2.36 14.93
N LEU A 278 2.73 1.72 15.87
CA LEU A 278 2.09 0.98 16.96
C LEU A 278 1.21 1.87 17.82
N GLU A 279 1.67 3.07 18.18
CA GLU A 279 0.86 4.04 18.94
C GLU A 279 -0.40 4.45 18.17
N VAL A 280 -0.30 4.70 16.86
CA VAL A 280 -1.44 5.02 16.00
C VAL A 280 -2.44 3.86 15.99
N MET A 281 -1.97 2.63 15.85
CA MET A 281 -2.84 1.45 15.85
C MET A 281 -3.50 1.21 17.22
N ARG A 282 -2.76 1.38 18.32
CA ARG A 282 -3.27 1.20 19.70
C ARG A 282 -4.32 2.23 20.10
N ARG A 283 -4.10 3.51 19.82
CA ARG A 283 -5.04 4.61 20.18
C ARG A 283 -6.43 4.43 19.58
N ASN A 284 -6.52 3.70 18.49
CA ASN A 284 -7.75 3.52 17.73
C ASN A 284 -8.39 2.15 17.96
N SER A 285 -7.80 1.30 18.83
CA SER A 285 -8.39 0.04 19.27
C SER A 285 -9.27 0.31 20.50
N GLU A 286 -10.57 0.46 20.29
CA GLU A 286 -11.54 0.69 21.38
C GLU A 286 -11.66 -0.51 22.34
N LEU A 287 -11.23 -1.69 21.92
CA LEU A 287 -11.29 -2.92 22.72
C LEU A 287 -9.92 -3.20 23.34
N SER A 288 -9.84 -3.09 24.68
CA SER A 288 -8.61 -3.31 25.46
C SER A 288 -7.85 -4.62 25.10
N PRO A 289 -8.49 -5.78 24.85
CA PRO A 289 -7.77 -7.00 24.48
C PRO A 289 -7.09 -6.96 23.11
N LEU A 290 -7.50 -6.05 22.21
CA LEU A 290 -6.99 -5.95 20.84
C LEU A 290 -5.89 -4.91 20.66
N GLN A 291 -5.56 -4.14 21.71
CA GLN A 291 -4.55 -3.08 21.63
C GLN A 291 -3.14 -3.61 21.33
N ASP A 292 -2.83 -4.82 21.76
CA ASP A 292 -1.52 -5.44 21.60
C ASP A 292 -1.44 -6.35 20.36
N LEU A 293 -2.57 -6.61 19.69
CA LEU A 293 -2.63 -7.44 18.50
C LEU A 293 -1.74 -6.93 17.34
N PRO A 294 -1.65 -5.62 17.03
CA PRO A 294 -0.72 -5.14 16.01
C PRO A 294 0.73 -5.51 16.28
N ALA A 295 1.20 -5.39 17.54
CA ALA A 295 2.56 -5.78 17.91
C ALA A 295 2.77 -7.31 17.79
N ALA A 296 1.78 -8.09 18.20
CA ALA A 296 1.79 -9.55 18.07
C ALA A 296 1.88 -9.98 16.59
N LEU A 297 1.07 -9.38 15.71
CA LEU A 297 1.12 -9.63 14.27
C LEU A 297 2.45 -9.22 13.65
N MET A 298 2.98 -8.05 14.01
CA MET A 298 4.29 -7.61 13.51
C MET A 298 5.38 -8.62 13.89
N ARG A 299 5.42 -9.12 15.12
CA ARG A 299 6.37 -10.16 15.54
C ARG A 299 6.13 -11.51 14.89
N HIS A 300 4.88 -11.85 14.59
CA HIS A 300 4.56 -13.07 13.86
C HIS A 300 5.04 -13.03 12.41
N PHE A 301 4.94 -11.88 11.76
CA PHE A 301 5.32 -11.73 10.36
C PHE A 301 6.82 -11.54 10.15
N LEU A 302 7.46 -10.76 11.01
CA LEU A 302 8.87 -10.38 10.87
C LEU A 302 9.82 -11.39 11.53
N PRO A 303 11.04 -11.56 11.00
CA PRO A 303 12.08 -12.28 11.72
C PRO A 303 12.33 -11.69 13.12
N GLN A 304 12.64 -12.53 14.10
CA GLN A 304 12.82 -12.11 15.49
C GLN A 304 13.82 -10.95 15.62
N HIS A 305 15.01 -11.08 15.00
CA HIS A 305 16.04 -10.04 15.06
C HIS A 305 15.58 -8.69 14.46
N VAL A 306 14.73 -8.71 13.42
CA VAL A 306 14.14 -7.50 12.84
C VAL A 306 13.15 -6.86 13.82
N SER A 307 12.29 -7.67 14.43
CA SER A 307 11.35 -7.22 15.45
C SER A 307 12.08 -6.59 16.65
N ASP A 308 13.20 -7.17 17.07
CA ASP A 308 13.99 -6.70 18.21
C ASP A 308 14.65 -5.35 17.93
N PHE A 309 15.30 -5.18 16.78
CA PHE A 309 15.92 -3.88 16.49
C PHE A 309 14.91 -2.77 16.13
N LEU A 310 13.74 -3.13 15.64
CA LEU A 310 12.62 -2.19 15.47
C LEU A 310 11.96 -1.82 16.81
N GLY A 311 12.29 -2.52 17.90
CA GLY A 311 11.74 -2.27 19.24
C GLY A 311 10.28 -2.68 19.39
N ILE A 312 9.83 -3.69 18.63
CA ILE A 312 8.46 -4.21 18.75
C ILE A 312 8.36 -4.98 20.06
N PRO A 313 7.43 -4.61 20.97
CA PRO A 313 7.33 -5.23 22.29
C PRO A 313 6.94 -6.71 22.20
N GLU A 314 7.43 -7.50 23.15
CA GLU A 314 6.98 -8.88 23.39
C GLU A 314 5.77 -8.87 24.30
N HIS A 315 4.74 -9.63 23.94
CA HIS A 315 3.53 -9.80 24.74
C HIS A 315 3.20 -11.29 24.96
N ARG A 316 2.85 -11.66 26.18
CA ARG A 316 2.55 -13.06 26.57
C ARG A 316 1.34 -13.68 25.84
N PHE A 317 0.48 -12.87 25.23
CA PHE A 317 -0.73 -13.31 24.52
C PHE A 317 -0.55 -13.38 23.00
N GLN A 318 0.69 -13.25 22.48
CA GLN A 318 0.95 -13.21 21.03
C GLN A 318 0.51 -14.49 20.33
N GLU A 319 0.87 -15.65 20.86
CA GLU A 319 0.54 -16.95 20.27
C GLU A 319 -0.97 -17.16 20.25
N LEU A 320 -1.67 -16.89 21.34
CA LEU A 320 -3.13 -17.05 21.44
C LEU A 320 -3.89 -16.16 20.47
N ALA A 321 -3.47 -14.91 20.28
CA ALA A 321 -4.15 -13.98 19.37
C ALA A 321 -3.91 -14.34 17.90
N VAL A 322 -2.69 -14.77 17.57
CA VAL A 322 -2.33 -15.20 16.21
C VAL A 322 -2.95 -16.58 15.92
N ASP A 323 -2.93 -17.50 16.87
CA ASP A 323 -3.56 -18.82 16.71
C ASP A 323 -5.07 -18.70 16.59
N ALA A 324 -5.71 -17.81 17.35
CA ALA A 324 -7.12 -17.50 17.17
C ALA A 324 -7.39 -16.95 15.74
N LEU A 325 -6.50 -16.11 15.22
CA LEU A 325 -6.63 -15.57 13.85
C LEU A 325 -6.40 -16.67 12.80
N LYS A 326 -5.40 -17.55 12.98
CA LYS A 326 -5.16 -18.72 12.12
C LYS A 326 -6.33 -19.70 12.13
N LEU A 327 -6.85 -20.04 13.31
CA LEU A 327 -8.05 -20.87 13.42
C LEU A 327 -9.24 -20.28 12.66
N LEU A 328 -9.31 -18.96 12.56
CA LEU A 328 -10.33 -18.25 11.80
C LEU A 328 -10.10 -18.31 10.28
N THR A 329 -8.85 -18.46 9.82
CA THR A 329 -8.49 -18.55 8.42
C THR A 329 -8.34 -19.99 7.93
N GLU A 330 -7.65 -20.88 8.65
CA GLU A 330 -7.40 -22.29 8.30
C GLU A 330 -8.65 -23.17 8.39
N GLY A 331 -9.56 -22.87 9.34
CA GLY A 331 -10.81 -23.58 9.53
C GLY A 331 -12.02 -22.94 8.85
N GLY A 332 -11.77 -21.90 8.03
CA GLY A 332 -12.76 -20.89 7.63
C GLY A 332 -14.10 -21.41 7.12
N GLU A 333 -14.15 -22.50 6.36
CA GLU A 333 -15.43 -23.07 5.94
C GLU A 333 -15.98 -24.14 6.87
N LEU A 334 -15.15 -24.92 7.54
CA LEU A 334 -15.59 -26.05 8.37
C LEU A 334 -15.86 -25.64 9.83
N LEU A 335 -14.93 -24.92 10.46
CA LEU A 335 -15.08 -24.44 11.85
C LEU A 335 -15.99 -23.22 11.96
N LEU A 336 -16.06 -22.38 10.92
CA LEU A 336 -17.00 -21.27 10.87
C LEU A 336 -18.45 -21.72 10.76
N ARG A 337 -18.72 -22.93 10.28
CA ARG A 337 -20.08 -23.52 10.34
C ARG A 337 -20.46 -23.93 11.77
N GLU A 338 -19.48 -24.27 12.63
CA GLU A 338 -19.73 -24.80 13.97
C GLU A 338 -19.60 -23.77 15.12
N SER A 339 -18.96 -22.61 14.90
CA SER A 339 -18.83 -21.59 15.95
C SER A 339 -19.16 -20.17 15.47
N PRO A 340 -20.43 -19.76 15.60
CA PRO A 340 -20.89 -18.41 15.25
C PRO A 340 -20.17 -17.29 16.01
N GLU A 341 -19.55 -17.58 17.14
CA GLU A 341 -18.85 -16.58 17.98
C GLU A 341 -17.46 -16.27 17.43
N LEU A 342 -16.73 -17.27 16.95
CA LEU A 342 -15.44 -17.12 16.28
C LEU A 342 -15.59 -16.34 14.98
N GLN A 343 -16.63 -16.64 14.18
CA GLN A 343 -16.97 -15.86 12.97
C GLN A 343 -17.19 -14.40 13.28
N ARG A 344 -17.94 -14.10 14.35
CA ARG A 344 -18.20 -12.72 14.77
C ARG A 344 -16.93 -12.00 15.19
N THR A 345 -16.00 -12.69 15.83
CA THR A 345 -14.76 -12.09 16.37
C THR A 345 -13.78 -11.73 15.23
N ALA A 346 -13.50 -12.64 14.28
CA ALA A 346 -12.63 -12.35 13.14
C ALA A 346 -13.22 -11.29 12.20
N ARG A 347 -14.51 -11.44 11.91
CA ARG A 347 -15.26 -10.48 11.11
C ARG A 347 -15.33 -9.12 11.82
N SER A 348 -15.53 -9.10 13.12
CA SER A 348 -15.51 -7.90 13.94
C SER A 348 -14.14 -7.24 13.89
N PHE A 349 -13.05 -7.99 14.00
CA PHE A 349 -11.69 -7.46 13.94
C PHE A 349 -11.36 -6.86 12.57
N SER A 350 -11.59 -7.58 11.48
CA SER A 350 -11.34 -7.05 10.12
C SER A 350 -12.21 -5.82 9.82
N ILE A 351 -13.48 -5.86 10.24
CA ILE A 351 -14.40 -4.72 10.12
C ILE A 351 -13.95 -3.55 10.99
N HIS A 352 -13.51 -3.80 12.23
CA HIS A 352 -13.01 -2.74 13.12
C HIS A 352 -11.70 -2.16 12.62
N PHE A 353 -10.78 -2.96 12.08
CA PHE A 353 -9.54 -2.48 11.47
C PHE A 353 -9.83 -1.58 10.26
N ILE A 354 -10.76 -1.96 9.38
CA ILE A 354 -11.13 -1.12 8.23
C ILE A 354 -11.95 0.09 8.67
N ARG A 355 -12.90 -0.08 9.61
CA ARG A 355 -13.62 1.06 10.20
C ARG A 355 -12.67 2.01 10.91
N TRP A 356 -11.73 1.48 11.68
CA TRP A 356 -10.68 2.29 12.27
C TRP A 356 -9.92 3.09 11.19
N MET A 357 -9.53 2.47 10.08
CA MET A 357 -8.92 3.20 8.97
C MET A 357 -9.84 4.27 8.38
N VAL A 358 -11.16 4.03 8.36
CA VAL A 358 -12.16 4.99 7.89
C VAL A 358 -12.44 6.09 8.92
N ASP A 359 -12.56 5.75 10.21
CA ASP A 359 -13.01 6.67 11.27
C ASP A 359 -11.92 7.62 11.75
N VAL A 360 -10.65 7.21 11.72
CA VAL A 360 -9.51 8.08 12.06
C VAL A 360 -9.40 9.30 11.12
N GLN A 361 -10.03 9.25 9.95
CA GLN A 361 -10.08 10.35 9.00
C GLN A 361 -10.97 11.52 9.42
N LEU A 362 -11.92 11.29 10.32
CA LEU A 362 -12.97 12.28 10.64
C LEU A 362 -12.47 13.46 11.48
N GLY A 363 -11.23 13.43 11.95
CA GLY A 363 -10.61 14.51 12.74
C GLY A 363 -10.02 15.69 11.96
N GLY A 364 -10.10 15.79 10.64
CA GLY A 364 -9.61 16.98 9.90
C GLY A 364 -9.47 16.84 8.40
N ARG A 365 -10.23 17.60 7.67
CA ARG A 365 -10.11 18.14 6.28
C ARG A 365 -9.17 17.41 5.29
N SER A 366 -9.23 16.10 5.19
CA SER A 366 -8.62 15.31 4.10
C SER A 366 -9.75 14.67 3.31
N ALA A 367 -9.51 14.39 2.03
CA ALA A 367 -10.49 13.69 1.20
C ALA A 367 -10.93 12.39 1.88
N PRO A 368 -12.22 12.06 1.90
CA PRO A 368 -12.73 10.91 2.63
C PRO A 368 -12.10 9.63 2.07
N PHE A 369 -11.67 8.74 2.97
CA PHE A 369 -11.25 7.38 2.63
C PHE A 369 -12.45 6.65 2.03
N VAL A 370 -12.36 6.28 0.77
CA VAL A 370 -13.48 5.71 0.03
C VAL A 370 -13.20 4.25 -0.28
N VAL A 371 -13.94 3.37 0.35
CA VAL A 371 -14.02 1.97 -0.08
C VAL A 371 -15.17 1.87 -1.09
N PRO A 372 -14.92 1.44 -2.34
CA PRO A 372 -15.97 1.28 -3.35
C PRO A 372 -17.12 0.40 -2.89
N LEU A 373 -18.33 0.69 -3.38
CA LEU A 373 -19.55 0.03 -2.90
C LEU A 373 -19.51 -1.50 -3.08
N GLU A 374 -18.88 -1.96 -4.16
CA GLU A 374 -18.70 -3.40 -4.45
C GLU A 374 -17.84 -4.08 -3.40
N LEU A 375 -16.70 -3.50 -3.05
CA LEU A 375 -15.83 -4.00 -1.99
C LEU A 375 -16.51 -3.90 -0.62
N ARG A 376 -17.24 -2.80 -0.34
CA ARG A 376 -18.04 -2.69 0.90
C ARG A 376 -19.04 -3.83 1.04
N ARG A 377 -19.72 -4.20 -0.04
CA ARG A 377 -20.67 -5.32 -0.05
C ARG A 377 -19.97 -6.66 0.14
N ARG A 378 -18.89 -6.90 -0.59
CA ARG A 378 -18.13 -8.15 -0.55
C ARG A 378 -17.49 -8.36 0.82
N TRP A 379 -16.93 -7.31 1.40
CA TRP A 379 -16.36 -7.35 2.75
C TRP A 379 -17.39 -7.19 3.88
N ARG A 380 -18.67 -7.08 3.53
CA ARG A 380 -19.78 -6.91 4.47
C ARG A 380 -19.58 -5.75 5.46
N LEU A 381 -18.97 -4.66 5.01
CA LEU A 381 -18.74 -3.45 5.80
C LEU A 381 -20.01 -2.62 6.00
N THR A 382 -21.01 -2.78 5.14
CA THR A 382 -22.35 -2.19 5.35
C THR A 382 -23.13 -3.10 6.28
N PRO A 383 -23.75 -2.57 7.34
CA PRO A 383 -24.76 -3.34 8.06
C PRO A 383 -25.77 -3.89 7.07
N GLU A 384 -26.18 -5.13 7.20
CA GLU A 384 -27.33 -5.60 6.43
C GLU A 384 -28.50 -4.67 6.75
N PRO A 385 -29.21 -4.18 5.73
CA PRO A 385 -30.33 -3.28 5.96
C PRO A 385 -31.31 -3.99 6.90
N THR A 386 -31.72 -3.32 7.95
CA THR A 386 -32.71 -3.80 8.89
C THR A 386 -33.97 -4.20 8.14
N PHE A 387 -34.80 -5.05 8.72
CA PHE A 387 -36.07 -5.47 8.10
C PHE A 387 -36.89 -4.25 7.65
N SER A 388 -36.92 -3.19 8.45
CA SER A 388 -37.58 -1.91 8.13
C SER A 388 -36.96 -1.21 6.93
N GLU A 389 -35.64 -1.18 6.78
CA GLU A 389 -34.95 -0.58 5.62
C GLU A 389 -35.14 -1.41 4.35
N ARG A 390 -35.17 -2.75 4.45
CA ARG A 390 -35.52 -3.64 3.32
C ARG A 390 -36.96 -3.38 2.86
N LEU A 391 -37.87 -3.20 3.80
CA LEU A 391 -39.26 -2.87 3.50
C LEU A 391 -39.40 -1.52 2.78
N VAL A 392 -38.69 -0.50 3.28
CA VAL A 392 -38.67 0.84 2.65
C VAL A 392 -38.06 0.79 1.25
N GLN A 393 -36.95 0.04 1.08
CA GLN A 393 -36.35 -0.12 -0.25
C GLN A 393 -37.23 -0.90 -1.22
N TRP A 394 -37.91 -1.93 -0.71
CA TRP A 394 -38.91 -2.68 -1.49
C TRP A 394 -40.07 -1.81 -1.91
N PHE A 395 -40.63 -1.00 -0.99
CA PHE A 395 -41.70 -0.04 -1.30
C PHE A 395 -41.26 1.01 -2.34
N ARG A 396 -40.06 1.57 -2.21
CA ARG A 396 -39.49 2.53 -3.20
C ARG A 396 -39.30 1.90 -4.58
N ARG A 397 -38.83 0.64 -4.65
CA ARG A 397 -38.72 -0.08 -5.93
C ARG A 397 -40.08 -0.42 -6.54
N SER A 398 -40.98 -0.88 -5.71
CA SER A 398 -42.36 -1.20 -6.15
C SER A 398 -43.10 0.04 -6.58
N TRP A 399 -42.97 1.17 -5.88
CA TRP A 399 -43.53 2.46 -6.24
C TRP A 399 -43.00 2.97 -7.60
N ARG A 400 -41.69 2.92 -7.82
CA ARG A 400 -41.09 3.30 -9.11
C ARG A 400 -41.52 2.40 -10.26
N ARG A 401 -41.80 1.13 -10.01
CA ARG A 401 -42.33 0.22 -11.03
C ARG A 401 -43.82 0.48 -11.34
N MET A 402 -44.59 0.91 -10.36
CA MET A 402 -46.03 1.17 -10.52
C MET A 402 -46.34 2.59 -11.03
N PHE A 403 -45.51 3.58 -10.69
CA PHE A 403 -45.77 4.99 -10.96
C PHE A 403 -44.65 5.72 -11.68
N GLY A 404 -43.56 5.09 -12.07
CA GLY A 404 -42.39 5.67 -12.73
C GLY A 404 -42.34 5.53 -14.25
N ALA A 405 -43.48 5.32 -14.91
CA ALA A 405 -43.61 5.35 -16.37
C ALA A 405 -44.60 6.44 -16.74
N GLY A 406 -44.16 7.69 -16.68
CA GLY A 406 -45.00 8.81 -17.09
C GLY A 406 -44.32 10.16 -16.82
N SER A 407 -43.39 10.53 -17.69
CA SER A 407 -43.08 11.85 -18.27
C SER A 407 -41.66 11.88 -18.80
#